data_4466539b8b06a3d0afde7267a3fc3187
#
_entry.id   4466539b8b06a3d0afde7267a3fc3187
#
_cell.length_a   1.000
_cell.length_b   1.000
_cell.length_c   1.000
_cell.angle_alpha   90.00
_cell.angle_beta   90.00
_cell.angle_gamma   90.00
#
_symmetry.space_group_name_H-M   'P 1'
#
loop_
_entity.id
_entity.type
_entity.pdbx_description
1 polymer ?
#
loop_
_entity_poly.entity_id
_entity_poly.type
_entity_poly.pdbx_seq_one_letter_code
_entity_poly.pdbx_strand_id
1 'polypeptide(L)'
;MTFGQLKIDRDATPGTTTLLVSGEVDLATVDTLVEAVEGAVPDGGTLVLDLVGVEFMDSAGVAAVNRCRRLAVAADARMVVRCRDGGPVAQLVAWTGLDTVVDVEIVDGPTVA
;
A
#
# COMPACT_ATOMS: atom_id res chain seq x y z
N MET A 1 5.16 -25.56 -0.73
CA MET A 1 4.07 -24.57 -0.64
C MET A 1 4.66 -23.26 -0.18
N THR A 2 4.36 -22.19 -0.88
CA THR A 2 4.90 -20.89 -0.56
C THR A 2 3.86 -20.07 0.17
N PHE A 3 4.22 -19.56 1.32
CA PHE A 3 3.35 -18.70 2.10
C PHE A 3 3.85 -17.28 2.06
N GLY A 4 2.93 -16.34 1.97
CA GLY A 4 3.24 -14.95 2.18
C GLY A 4 4.24 -14.40 1.20
N GLN A 5 4.00 -14.59 -0.07
CA GLN A 5 4.84 -13.97 -1.09
C GLN A 5 4.49 -12.51 -1.23
N LEU A 6 5.44 -11.67 -0.93
CA LEU A 6 5.32 -10.23 -1.09
C LEU A 6 6.56 -9.72 -1.80
N LYS A 7 6.35 -8.97 -2.85
CA LYS A 7 7.43 -8.29 -3.56
C LYS A 7 7.22 -6.79 -3.46
N ILE A 8 8.26 -6.07 -3.12
CA ILE A 8 8.23 -4.62 -2.99
C ILE A 8 9.37 -4.03 -3.78
N ASP A 9 9.05 -3.18 -4.75
CA ASP A 9 10.02 -2.37 -5.48
C ASP A 9 9.85 -0.91 -5.06
N ARG A 10 10.94 -0.17 -5.08
CA ARG A 10 10.95 1.23 -4.70
C ARG A 10 11.31 2.10 -5.89
N ASP A 11 10.53 3.14 -6.10
CA ASP A 11 10.82 4.18 -7.09
C ASP A 11 10.76 5.53 -6.38
N ALA A 12 11.78 6.35 -6.56
CA ALA A 12 11.86 7.65 -5.91
C ALA A 12 12.15 8.74 -6.91
N THR A 13 11.35 9.79 -6.85
CA THR A 13 11.55 11.05 -7.55
C THR A 13 11.61 12.16 -6.51
N PRO A 14 12.06 13.39 -6.85
CA PRO A 14 12.09 14.46 -5.86
C PRO A 14 10.73 14.70 -5.21
N GLY A 15 10.68 14.57 -3.89
CA GLY A 15 9.47 14.78 -3.10
C GLY A 15 8.47 13.63 -3.08
N THR A 16 8.70 12.56 -3.84
CA THR A 16 7.75 11.43 -3.90
C THR A 16 8.51 10.11 -3.88
N THR A 17 8.10 9.24 -2.97
CA THR A 17 8.57 7.84 -2.95
C THR A 17 7.38 6.93 -3.21
N THR A 18 7.53 6.03 -4.15
CA THR A 18 6.52 5.02 -4.48
C THR A 18 7.05 3.65 -4.10
N LEU A 19 6.26 2.91 -3.33
CA LEU A 19 6.50 1.49 -3.09
C LEU A 19 5.50 0.70 -3.92
N LEU A 20 6.03 -0.09 -4.86
CA LEU A 20 5.23 -0.95 -5.74
C LEU A 20 5.15 -2.32 -5.10
N VAL A 21 3.99 -2.66 -4.61
CA VAL A 21 3.75 -3.88 -3.84
C VAL A 21 2.96 -4.86 -4.69
N SER A 22 3.42 -6.10 -4.75
CA SER A 22 2.70 -7.17 -5.44
C SER A 22 2.69 -8.44 -4.60
N GLY A 23 1.73 -9.30 -4.88
CA GLY A 23 1.56 -10.57 -4.19
C GLY A 23 0.49 -10.52 -3.12
N GLU A 24 0.80 -11.03 -1.94
CA GLU A 24 -0.16 -11.22 -0.87
C GLU A 24 0.18 -10.35 0.33
N VAL A 25 -0.81 -9.62 0.84
CA VAL A 25 -0.68 -8.81 2.06
C VAL A 25 -1.55 -9.45 3.13
N ASP A 26 -0.93 -10.22 4.00
CA ASP A 26 -1.58 -11.00 5.04
C ASP A 26 -0.73 -10.99 6.32
N LEU A 27 -1.15 -11.73 7.32
CA LEU A 27 -0.46 -11.78 8.60
C LEU A 27 1.02 -12.19 8.46
N ALA A 28 1.35 -13.02 7.47
CA ALA A 28 2.73 -13.48 7.27
C ALA A 28 3.63 -12.41 6.63
N THR A 29 3.06 -11.42 5.95
CA THR A 29 3.84 -10.45 5.15
C THR A 29 3.74 -9.01 5.65
N VAL A 30 2.79 -8.70 6.54
CA VAL A 30 2.54 -7.30 6.93
C VAL A 30 3.75 -6.63 7.58
N ASP A 31 4.55 -7.35 8.33
CA ASP A 31 5.74 -6.77 8.95
C ASP A 31 6.76 -6.35 7.89
N THR A 32 6.92 -7.15 6.84
CA THR A 32 7.79 -6.81 5.70
C THR A 32 7.32 -5.51 5.04
N LEU A 33 6.01 -5.36 4.85
CA LEU A 33 5.45 -4.14 4.27
C LEU A 33 5.72 -2.92 5.15
N VAL A 34 5.45 -3.04 6.45
CA VAL A 34 5.64 -1.93 7.39
C VAL A 34 7.13 -1.55 7.47
N GLU A 35 8.03 -2.52 7.52
CA GLU A 35 9.48 -2.27 7.53
C GLU A 35 9.93 -1.54 6.26
N ALA A 36 9.38 -1.93 5.10
CA ALA A 36 9.69 -1.24 3.85
C ALA A 36 9.25 0.23 3.89
N VAL A 37 8.09 0.50 4.46
CA VAL A 37 7.61 1.88 4.62
C VAL A 37 8.50 2.65 5.60
N GLU A 38 8.86 2.06 6.72
CA GLU A 38 9.77 2.70 7.69
C GLU A 38 11.07 3.14 7.04
N GLY A 39 11.62 2.30 6.15
CA GLY A 39 12.88 2.60 5.47
C GLY A 39 12.75 3.56 4.29
N ALA A 40 11.54 3.83 3.83
CA ALA A 40 11.31 4.56 2.58
C ALA A 40 10.49 5.84 2.75
N VAL A 41 9.77 6.00 3.86
CA VAL A 41 8.90 7.16 4.04
C VAL A 41 9.73 8.46 3.96
N PRO A 42 9.36 9.39 3.05
CA PRO A 42 10.12 10.64 2.92
C PRO A 42 9.82 11.56 4.10
N ASP A 43 10.78 12.37 4.44
CA ASP A 43 10.60 13.45 5.42
C ASP A 43 9.90 14.62 4.72
N GLY A 44 8.62 14.80 5.03
CA GLY A 44 7.75 15.63 4.21
C GLY A 44 7.46 14.96 2.85
N GLY A 45 6.82 15.62 1.93
CA GLY A 45 6.55 15.06 0.61
C GLY A 45 5.45 14.01 0.59
N THR A 46 5.54 13.08 -0.34
CA THR A 46 4.48 12.09 -0.59
C THR A 46 5.03 10.68 -0.64
N LEU A 47 4.38 9.78 0.10
CA LEU A 47 4.56 8.34 -0.02
C LEU A 47 3.38 7.77 -0.80
N VAL A 48 3.66 7.12 -1.93
CA VAL A 48 2.66 6.39 -2.68
C VAL A 48 2.83 4.90 -2.38
N LEU A 49 1.81 4.30 -1.81
CA LEU A 49 1.75 2.86 -1.61
C LEU A 49 0.93 2.28 -2.75
N ASP A 50 1.62 1.75 -3.75
CA ASP A 50 0.99 1.21 -4.94
C ASP A 50 0.68 -0.27 -4.74
N LEU A 51 -0.58 -0.57 -4.55
CA LEU A 51 -1.09 -1.91 -4.27
C LEU A 51 -1.81 -2.51 -5.49
N VAL A 52 -1.60 -1.95 -6.68
CA VAL A 52 -2.25 -2.45 -7.91
C VAL A 52 -1.89 -3.92 -8.18
N GLY A 53 -0.66 -4.33 -7.87
CA GLY A 53 -0.19 -5.71 -8.06
C GLY A 53 -0.56 -6.67 -6.94
N VAL A 54 -1.28 -6.21 -5.91
CA VAL A 54 -1.69 -7.08 -4.80
C VAL A 54 -2.84 -7.97 -5.24
N GLU A 55 -2.66 -9.26 -5.09
CA GLU A 55 -3.65 -10.28 -5.50
C GLU A 55 -4.54 -10.72 -4.35
N PHE A 56 -4.09 -10.55 -3.12
CA PHE A 56 -4.81 -10.91 -1.92
C PHE A 56 -4.48 -9.94 -0.79
N MET A 57 -5.49 -9.53 -0.06
CA MET A 57 -5.35 -8.72 1.13
C MET A 57 -6.48 -9.03 2.10
N ASP A 58 -6.15 -9.13 3.37
CA ASP A 58 -7.12 -9.36 4.44
C ASP A 58 -7.10 -8.21 5.46
N SER A 59 -7.77 -8.39 6.58
CA SER A 59 -7.86 -7.37 7.62
C SER A 59 -6.50 -7.04 8.25
N ALA A 60 -5.56 -8.00 8.27
CA ALA A 60 -4.19 -7.72 8.73
C ALA A 60 -3.52 -6.70 7.80
N GLY A 61 -3.78 -6.80 6.49
CA GLY A 61 -3.29 -5.83 5.52
C GLY A 61 -3.86 -4.44 5.74
N VAL A 62 -5.16 -4.34 6.04
CA VAL A 62 -5.79 -3.05 6.34
C VAL A 62 -5.14 -2.42 7.57
N ALA A 63 -4.91 -3.20 8.62
CA ALA A 63 -4.22 -2.73 9.82
C ALA A 63 -2.80 -2.27 9.51
N ALA A 64 -2.10 -2.99 8.64
CA ALA A 64 -0.75 -2.62 8.21
C ALA A 64 -0.75 -1.29 7.45
N VAL A 65 -1.69 -1.08 6.54
CA VAL A 65 -1.83 0.20 5.83
C VAL A 65 -2.06 1.33 6.82
N ASN A 66 -2.88 1.11 7.84
CA ASN A 66 -3.09 2.11 8.87
C ASN A 66 -1.82 2.41 9.68
N ARG A 67 -0.99 1.39 9.97
CA ARG A 67 0.33 1.59 10.59
C ARG A 67 1.23 2.42 9.68
N CYS A 68 1.23 2.14 8.38
CA CYS A 68 2.00 2.92 7.40
C CYS A 68 1.55 4.39 7.39
N ARG A 69 0.24 4.63 7.49
CA ARG A 69 -0.30 5.98 7.58
C ARG A 69 0.27 6.73 8.79
N ARG A 70 0.33 6.07 9.94
CA ARG A 70 0.89 6.69 11.15
C ARG A 70 2.37 7.03 10.98
N LEU A 71 3.13 6.18 10.29
CA LEU A 71 4.53 6.47 9.97
C LEU A 71 4.65 7.70 9.06
N ALA A 72 3.78 7.80 8.07
CA ALA A 72 3.76 8.95 7.17
C ALA A 72 3.41 10.24 7.92
N VAL A 73 2.39 10.21 8.78
CA VAL A 73 2.01 11.35 9.61
C VAL A 73 3.18 11.79 10.50
N ALA A 74 3.87 10.84 11.12
CA ALA A 74 5.00 11.15 11.99
C ALA A 74 6.18 11.78 11.21
N ALA A 75 6.30 11.47 9.93
CA ALA A 75 7.31 12.03 9.04
C ALA A 75 6.84 13.29 8.31
N ASP A 76 5.65 13.77 8.62
CA ASP A 76 5.03 14.92 7.98
C ASP A 76 4.85 14.71 6.47
N ALA A 77 4.64 13.47 6.06
CA ALA A 77 4.45 13.06 4.67
C ALA A 77 2.97 12.80 4.39
N ARG A 78 2.57 13.06 3.15
CA ARG A 78 1.26 12.67 2.65
C ARG A 78 1.35 11.22 2.17
N MET A 79 0.35 10.42 2.50
CA MET A 79 0.27 9.05 2.01
C MET A 79 -0.89 8.88 1.04
N VAL A 80 -0.61 8.25 -0.10
CA VAL A 80 -1.60 7.89 -1.11
C VAL A 80 -1.54 6.38 -1.29
N VAL A 81 -2.68 5.72 -1.23
CA VAL A 81 -2.83 4.30 -1.57
C VAL A 81 -3.41 4.21 -2.97
N ARG A 82 -2.70 3.53 -3.86
CA ARG A 82 -3.18 3.28 -5.22
C ARG A 82 -3.59 1.83 -5.31
N CYS A 83 -4.79 1.57 -5.82
CA CYS A 83 -5.29 0.21 -5.98
C CYS A 83 -6.07 0.07 -7.28
N ARG A 84 -6.26 -1.19 -7.70
CA ARG A 84 -6.93 -1.53 -8.94
C ARG A 84 -8.43 -1.54 -8.73
N ASP A 85 -9.17 -0.94 -9.68
CA ASP A 85 -10.62 -0.98 -9.69
C ASP A 85 -11.12 -2.43 -9.71
N GLY A 86 -12.06 -2.73 -8.81
CA GLY A 86 -12.61 -4.08 -8.68
C GLY A 86 -11.67 -5.11 -8.09
N GLY A 87 -10.46 -4.71 -7.68
CA GLY A 87 -9.50 -5.63 -7.09
C GLY A 87 -9.71 -5.86 -5.59
N PRO A 88 -8.89 -6.75 -4.98
CA PRO A 88 -9.08 -7.11 -3.57
C PRO A 88 -8.87 -5.95 -2.61
N VAL A 89 -7.96 -5.04 -2.92
CA VAL A 89 -7.71 -3.87 -2.06
C VAL A 89 -8.87 -2.90 -2.13
N ALA A 90 -9.40 -2.63 -3.32
CA ALA A 90 -10.55 -1.73 -3.50
C ALA A 90 -11.79 -2.24 -2.75
N GLN A 91 -12.01 -3.56 -2.74
CA GLN A 91 -13.10 -4.15 -1.97
C GLN A 91 -12.95 -3.91 -0.47
N LEU A 92 -11.74 -4.10 0.06
CA LEU A 92 -11.47 -3.84 1.47
C LEU A 92 -11.61 -2.37 1.82
N VAL A 93 -11.16 -1.49 0.95
CA VAL A 93 -11.34 -0.04 1.12
C VAL A 93 -12.84 0.28 1.27
N ALA A 94 -13.67 -0.28 0.38
CA ALA A 94 -15.11 -0.05 0.41
C ALA A 94 -15.77 -0.59 1.69
N TRP A 95 -15.31 -1.74 2.17
CA TRP A 95 -15.91 -2.37 3.37
C TRP A 95 -15.43 -1.75 4.67
N THR A 96 -14.20 -1.25 4.72
CA THR A 96 -13.58 -0.77 5.95
C THR A 96 -13.63 0.74 6.12
N GLY A 97 -13.93 1.48 5.05
CA GLY A 97 -13.88 2.94 5.09
C GLY A 97 -12.45 3.49 5.17
N LEU A 98 -11.47 2.72 4.72
CA LEU A 98 -10.06 3.13 4.76
C LEU A 98 -9.83 4.47 4.03
N ASP A 99 -10.61 4.75 2.99
CA ASP A 99 -10.57 6.00 2.23
C ASP A 99 -10.98 7.23 3.05
N THR A 100 -11.55 7.04 4.24
CA THR A 100 -11.85 8.16 5.13
C THR A 100 -10.60 8.65 5.90
N VAL A 101 -9.54 7.85 5.96
CA VAL A 101 -8.33 8.17 6.72
C VAL A 101 -7.08 8.27 5.85
N VAL A 102 -7.09 7.69 4.65
CA VAL A 102 -5.99 7.82 3.66
C VAL A 102 -6.57 8.25 2.33
N ASP A 103 -5.76 8.94 1.54
CA ASP A 103 -6.10 9.22 0.15
C ASP A 103 -6.01 7.93 -0.66
N VAL A 104 -7.08 7.58 -1.34
CA VAL A 104 -7.13 6.38 -2.18
C VAL A 104 -7.30 6.79 -3.64
N GLU A 105 -6.42 6.31 -4.49
CA GLU A 105 -6.49 6.47 -5.93
C GLU A 105 -6.82 5.11 -6.54
N ILE A 106 -7.96 5.04 -7.21
CA ILE A 106 -8.40 3.82 -7.89
C ILE A 106 -8.06 3.95 -9.36
N VAL A 107 -7.30 3.01 -9.86
CA VAL A 107 -6.86 2.99 -11.26
C VAL A 107 -7.43 1.78 -11.98
N ASP A 108 -7.52 1.87 -13.32
CA ASP A 108 -7.90 0.71 -14.11
C ASP A 108 -6.84 -0.37 -13.95
N GLY A 109 -7.30 -1.62 -13.89
CA GLY A 109 -6.40 -2.74 -13.82
C GLY A 109 -5.53 -2.85 -15.08
N PRO A 110 -4.57 -3.79 -15.08
CA PRO A 110 -3.75 -4.00 -16.27
C PRO A 110 -4.66 -4.24 -17.47
N THR A 111 -4.44 -3.47 -18.52
CA THR A 111 -5.18 -3.67 -19.74
C THR A 111 -4.74 -4.98 -20.36
N VAL A 112 -5.65 -5.92 -20.41
CA VAL A 112 -5.42 -7.14 -21.15
C VAL A 112 -5.92 -6.87 -22.55
N ALA A 113 -4.98 -6.77 -23.43
CA ALA A 113 -5.31 -6.56 -24.82
C ALA A 113 -5.92 -7.84 -25.40
#